data_6044133e2ab84cf15397af5381229fef
#
_entry.id   6044133e2ab84cf15397af5381229fef
#
_cell.length_a   1.000
_cell.length_b   1.000
_cell.length_c   1.000
_cell.angle_alpha   90.00
_cell.angle_beta   90.00
_cell.angle_gamma   90.00
#
_symmetry.space_group_name_H-M   'P 1'
#
loop_
_entity.id
_entity.type
_entity.pdbx_description
1 polymer ?
#
loop_
_entity_poly.entity_id
_entity_poly.type
_entity_poly.pdbx_seq_one_letter_code
_entity_poly.pdbx_strand_id
1 'polypeptide(L)'
;MNSDRNTLFTFFTPQYVTQHRKNEAALNHTPYAKYFTDDLEVPRDMVQALKLAPLPGTSLFAPTKAGLNALFQSPYDLPVAGFGLIGNKDTGRIICSWSRHFFPGATSDMLRWWFTWHMGHTDRYSLWSPYAHIGNTVPHLDRIDDPNRTYEEKMYDPENPNRVTELVGDMVLDALIHFTDPKKLGLTEETIKKGGYTFSASGWSENLAAPGLPAGMMFHLGREVSGGLELISHYWLGTHRGMAELTGMKDEVEKALSLAKPVPDEMLLCGGYDMSVHDMIEFTRLSQILPNLYAEFRNA
;
A
#
# COMPACT_ATOMS: atom_id res chain seq x y z
N MET A 1 -23.05 22.36 2.40
CA MET A 1 -21.67 22.21 1.95
C MET A 1 -20.91 21.56 3.10
N ASN A 2 -20.42 20.35 2.90
CA ASN A 2 -19.65 19.64 3.94
C ASN A 2 -18.32 20.37 4.14
N SER A 3 -18.09 20.91 5.34
CA SER A 3 -16.86 21.61 5.71
C SER A 3 -15.61 20.70 5.65
N ASP A 4 -15.82 19.38 5.59
CA ASP A 4 -14.75 18.39 5.55
C ASP A 4 -14.12 18.24 4.15
N ARG A 5 -14.83 18.58 3.08
CA ARG A 5 -14.33 18.51 1.69
C ARG A 5 -13.21 19.52 1.40
N ASN A 6 -13.23 20.67 2.03
CA ASN A 6 -12.23 21.73 1.79
C ASN A 6 -10.85 21.39 2.42
N THR A 7 -10.80 20.46 3.38
CA THR A 7 -9.57 20.18 4.10
C THR A 7 -8.58 19.37 3.25
N LEU A 8 -9.07 18.52 2.34
CA LEU A 8 -8.21 17.68 1.50
C LEU A 8 -7.48 18.46 0.41
N PHE A 9 -8.11 19.44 -0.20
CA PHE A 9 -7.47 20.24 -1.25
C PHE A 9 -6.28 21.06 -0.76
N THR A 10 -6.14 21.29 0.55
CA THR A 10 -4.96 21.94 1.11
C THR A 10 -3.71 21.06 1.11
N PHE A 11 -3.86 19.74 0.93
CA PHE A 11 -2.74 18.80 0.84
C PHE A 11 -2.27 18.56 -0.60
N PHE A 12 -3.01 19.00 -1.61
CA PHE A 12 -2.66 18.77 -3.01
C PHE A 12 -1.84 19.92 -3.58
N THR A 13 -0.63 19.60 -3.98
CA THR A 13 0.21 20.52 -4.76
C THR A 13 -0.32 20.64 -6.20
N PRO A 14 0.15 21.62 -6.98
CA PRO A 14 -0.21 21.73 -8.40
C PRO A 14 0.04 20.46 -9.24
N GLN A 15 1.00 19.61 -8.83
CA GLN A 15 1.25 18.33 -9.48
C GLN A 15 0.08 17.38 -9.38
N TYR A 16 -0.55 17.25 -8.21
CA TYR A 16 -1.73 16.43 -7.99
C TYR A 16 -2.89 16.86 -8.89
N VAL A 17 -3.17 18.15 -8.96
CA VAL A 17 -4.23 18.70 -9.82
C VAL A 17 -3.94 18.43 -11.30
N THR A 18 -2.67 18.54 -11.71
CA THR A 18 -2.25 18.24 -13.08
C THR A 18 -2.42 16.75 -13.39
N GLN A 19 -2.06 15.88 -12.45
CA GLN A 19 -2.20 14.43 -12.63
C GLN A 19 -3.68 14.02 -12.67
N HIS A 20 -4.51 14.59 -11.81
CA HIS A 20 -5.95 14.34 -11.83
C HIS A 20 -6.56 14.62 -13.21
N ARG A 21 -6.26 15.76 -13.81
CA ARG A 21 -6.76 16.12 -15.16
C ARG A 21 -6.28 15.13 -16.24
N LYS A 22 -5.05 14.63 -16.13
CA LYS A 22 -4.55 13.59 -17.06
C LYS A 22 -5.32 12.28 -16.89
N ASN A 23 -5.56 11.87 -15.65
CA ASN A 23 -6.30 10.66 -15.33
C ASN A 23 -7.76 10.75 -15.79
N GLU A 24 -8.41 11.88 -15.55
CA GLU A 24 -9.76 12.18 -16.04
C GLU A 24 -9.84 12.05 -17.57
N ALA A 25 -8.92 12.68 -18.29
CA ALA A 25 -8.88 12.63 -19.75
C ALA A 25 -8.66 11.20 -20.28
N ALA A 26 -7.84 10.40 -19.61
CA ALA A 26 -7.57 9.01 -19.98
C ALA A 26 -8.80 8.10 -19.74
N LEU A 27 -9.57 8.39 -18.70
CA LEU A 27 -10.72 7.59 -18.29
C LEU A 27 -12.02 7.91 -19.05
N ASN A 28 -12.17 9.10 -19.60
CA ASN A 28 -13.44 9.61 -20.19
C ASN A 28 -14.11 8.68 -21.21
N HIS A 29 -13.39 7.72 -21.80
CA HIS A 29 -13.92 6.80 -22.79
C HIS A 29 -14.07 5.35 -22.27
N THR A 30 -13.81 5.13 -20.99
CA THR A 30 -13.89 3.81 -20.38
C THR A 30 -15.29 3.56 -19.78
N PRO A 31 -15.74 2.30 -19.69
CA PRO A 31 -17.03 2.00 -19.09
C PRO A 31 -17.08 2.29 -17.58
N TYR A 32 -15.93 2.44 -16.93
CA TYR A 32 -15.80 2.73 -15.50
C TYR A 32 -15.51 4.21 -15.20
N ALA A 33 -15.53 5.10 -16.20
CA ALA A 33 -15.34 6.56 -16.01
C ALA A 33 -16.26 7.18 -14.94
N LYS A 34 -17.48 6.65 -14.80
CA LYS A 34 -18.44 7.08 -13.77
C LYS A 34 -17.99 6.87 -12.33
N TYR A 35 -16.96 6.05 -12.11
CA TYR A 35 -16.35 5.84 -10.80
C TYR A 35 -15.20 6.82 -10.54
N PHE A 36 -14.79 7.62 -11.50
CA PHE A 36 -13.82 8.69 -11.29
C PHE A 36 -14.47 9.85 -10.53
N THR A 37 -13.71 10.54 -9.69
CA THR A 37 -14.24 11.64 -8.87
C THR A 37 -13.22 12.73 -8.62
N ASP A 38 -13.72 13.95 -8.48
CA ASP A 38 -12.97 15.11 -7.95
C ASP A 38 -13.03 15.16 -6.42
N ASP A 39 -14.02 14.48 -5.83
CA ASP A 39 -14.29 14.51 -4.40
C ASP A 39 -13.63 13.31 -3.73
N LEU A 40 -12.70 13.58 -2.80
CA LEU A 40 -12.11 12.57 -1.92
C LEU A 40 -12.54 12.85 -0.48
N GLU A 41 -12.82 11.78 0.23
CA GLU A 41 -13.19 11.81 1.65
C GLU A 41 -12.14 11.05 2.46
N VAL A 42 -11.95 11.44 3.70
CA VAL A 42 -11.09 10.72 4.63
C VAL A 42 -11.81 10.53 5.97
N PRO A 43 -11.57 9.41 6.66
CA PRO A 43 -12.15 9.15 7.96
C PRO A 43 -11.61 10.14 9.01
N ARG A 44 -12.50 10.71 9.79
CA ARG A 44 -12.15 11.70 10.81
C ARG A 44 -11.22 11.15 11.89
N ASP A 45 -11.43 9.91 12.29
CA ASP A 45 -10.61 9.21 13.28
C ASP A 45 -9.17 8.99 12.78
N MET A 46 -8.98 8.68 11.50
CA MET A 46 -7.65 8.57 10.89
C MET A 46 -6.92 9.93 10.89
N VAL A 47 -7.62 10.99 10.50
CA VAL A 47 -7.06 12.35 10.58
C VAL A 47 -6.67 12.73 12.01
N GLN A 48 -7.47 12.34 12.99
CA GLN A 48 -7.16 12.57 14.41
C GLN A 48 -5.97 11.74 14.86
N ALA A 49 -5.87 10.47 14.44
CA ALA A 49 -4.74 9.60 14.75
C ALA A 49 -3.43 10.15 14.18
N LEU A 50 -3.42 10.65 12.94
CA LEU A 50 -2.25 11.26 12.32
C LEU A 50 -1.73 12.49 13.07
N LYS A 51 -2.61 13.25 13.76
CA LYS A 51 -2.19 14.38 14.60
C LYS A 51 -1.41 13.95 15.85
N LEU A 52 -1.52 12.70 16.27
CA LEU A 52 -0.79 12.11 17.41
C LEU A 52 0.54 11.46 16.97
N ALA A 53 0.75 11.27 15.68
CA ALA A 53 2.02 10.79 15.13
C ALA A 53 3.08 11.91 15.10
N PRO A 54 4.40 11.61 15.00
CA PRO A 54 4.95 10.25 14.91
C PRO A 54 4.93 9.51 16.27
N LEU A 55 4.72 8.20 16.21
CA LEU A 55 4.89 7.38 17.42
C LEU A 55 6.38 7.08 17.66
N PRO A 56 6.79 6.92 18.94
CA PRO A 56 8.16 6.55 19.26
C PRO A 56 8.49 5.15 18.74
N GLY A 57 9.71 4.95 18.24
CA GLY A 57 10.14 3.68 17.65
C GLY A 57 10.03 2.47 18.58
N THR A 58 10.03 2.69 19.90
CA THR A 58 9.81 1.63 20.91
C THR A 58 8.38 1.07 20.93
N SER A 59 7.43 1.78 20.33
CA SER A 59 6.04 1.35 20.18
C SER A 59 5.76 0.72 18.82
N LEU A 60 6.77 0.59 17.95
CA LEU A 60 6.63 0.12 16.58
C LEU A 60 7.26 -1.26 16.40
N PHE A 61 6.82 -1.95 15.37
CA PHE A 61 7.26 -3.29 15.03
C PHE A 61 8.36 -3.26 13.97
N ALA A 62 9.47 -3.95 14.22
CA ALA A 62 10.56 -4.06 13.24
C ALA A 62 10.20 -5.06 12.12
N PRO A 63 10.77 -4.92 10.90
CA PRO A 63 10.58 -5.86 9.79
C PRO A 63 11.42 -7.14 10.01
N THR A 64 11.08 -7.89 11.05
CA THR A 64 11.60 -9.20 11.40
C THR A 64 10.45 -10.19 11.49
N LYS A 65 10.72 -11.50 11.47
CA LYS A 65 9.64 -12.49 11.65
C LYS A 65 8.90 -12.30 12.96
N ALA A 66 9.60 -11.98 14.04
CA ALA A 66 8.97 -11.72 15.34
C ALA A 66 8.10 -10.45 15.29
N GLY A 67 8.62 -9.34 14.76
CA GLY A 67 7.89 -8.08 14.68
C GLY A 67 6.69 -8.16 13.74
N LEU A 68 6.84 -8.81 12.58
CA LEU A 68 5.74 -9.05 11.62
C LEU A 68 4.58 -9.82 12.29
N ASN A 69 4.87 -10.91 12.97
CA ASN A 69 3.84 -11.72 13.60
C ASN A 69 3.21 -11.03 14.81
N ALA A 70 4.00 -10.30 15.62
CA ALA A 70 3.48 -9.52 16.74
C ALA A 70 2.51 -8.43 16.24
N LEU A 71 2.89 -7.69 15.20
CA LEU A 71 2.05 -6.68 14.55
C LEU A 71 0.66 -7.23 14.17
N PHE A 72 0.63 -8.33 13.42
CA PHE A 72 -0.64 -8.87 12.90
C PHE A 72 -1.40 -9.75 13.91
N GLN A 73 -0.80 -10.09 15.04
CA GLN A 73 -1.51 -10.67 16.17
C GLN A 73 -2.19 -9.63 17.06
N SER A 74 -1.68 -8.40 17.07
CA SER A 74 -2.16 -7.30 17.91
C SER A 74 -2.25 -5.97 17.14
N PRO A 75 -2.99 -5.94 16.01
CA PRO A 75 -3.02 -4.75 15.14
C PRO A 75 -3.67 -3.52 15.79
N TYR A 76 -4.39 -3.71 16.89
CA TYR A 76 -5.04 -2.64 17.63
C TYR A 76 -4.14 -1.99 18.70
N ASP A 77 -2.91 -2.51 18.90
CA ASP A 77 -1.93 -1.85 19.75
C ASP A 77 -1.42 -0.53 19.10
N LEU A 78 -1.58 -0.41 17.77
CA LEU A 78 -1.37 0.83 17.05
C LEU A 78 -2.69 1.60 16.87
N PRO A 79 -2.66 2.95 16.82
CA PRO A 79 -3.79 3.76 16.40
C PRO A 79 -4.31 3.35 15.02
N VAL A 80 -5.50 3.84 14.63
CA VAL A 80 -6.13 3.49 13.35
C VAL A 80 -5.29 3.88 12.12
N ALA A 81 -4.47 4.92 12.23
CA ALA A 81 -3.47 5.33 11.24
C ALA A 81 -2.30 6.01 11.94
N GLY A 82 -1.14 6.00 11.31
CA GLY A 82 0.01 6.69 11.85
C GLY A 82 1.32 6.34 11.17
N PHE A 83 2.38 6.95 11.66
CA PHE A 83 3.75 6.73 11.20
C PHE A 83 4.75 6.94 12.33
N GLY A 84 5.98 6.54 12.08
CA GLY A 84 7.12 6.77 12.95
C GLY A 84 8.39 6.18 12.35
N LEU A 85 9.49 6.26 13.10
CA LEU A 85 10.80 5.78 12.66
C LEU A 85 11.31 4.68 13.56
N ILE A 86 11.87 3.63 12.94
CA ILE A 86 12.58 2.56 13.64
C ILE A 86 14.00 2.40 13.10
N GLY A 87 14.78 1.61 13.82
CA GLY A 87 16.15 1.31 13.45
C GLY A 87 17.11 2.45 13.76
N ASN A 88 18.36 2.25 13.39
CA ASN A 88 19.46 3.17 13.60
C ASN A 88 20.49 3.02 12.46
N LYS A 89 21.66 3.66 12.60
CA LYS A 89 22.73 3.57 11.59
C LYS A 89 23.25 2.15 11.32
N ASP A 90 23.12 1.25 12.29
CA ASP A 90 23.65 -0.12 12.17
C ASP A 90 22.61 -1.08 11.58
N THR A 91 21.33 -0.84 11.82
CA THR A 91 20.22 -1.66 11.32
C THR A 91 19.52 -1.10 10.08
N GLY A 92 19.80 0.13 9.74
CA GLY A 92 19.02 0.94 8.78
C GLY A 92 17.92 1.72 9.47
N ARG A 93 17.88 3.05 9.24
CA ARG A 93 16.85 3.95 9.75
C ARG A 93 15.74 4.02 8.71
N ILE A 94 14.55 3.59 9.07
CA ILE A 94 13.41 3.47 8.13
C ILE A 94 12.12 4.05 8.71
N ILE A 95 11.20 4.35 7.80
CA ILE A 95 9.84 4.77 8.10
C ILE A 95 8.97 3.52 8.33
N CYS A 96 8.12 3.57 9.36
CA CYS A 96 6.93 2.75 9.49
C CYS A 96 5.71 3.62 9.23
N SER A 97 4.79 3.15 8.40
CA SER A 97 3.47 3.75 8.19
C SER A 97 2.41 2.65 8.24
N TRP A 98 1.25 2.94 8.77
CA TRP A 98 0.17 1.95 8.91
C TRP A 98 -1.20 2.59 8.88
N SER A 99 -2.20 1.76 8.53
CA SER A 99 -3.61 2.10 8.61
C SER A 99 -4.49 0.88 8.83
N ARG A 100 -5.72 1.11 9.28
CA ARG A 100 -6.81 0.14 9.26
C ARG A 100 -8.04 0.76 8.63
N HIS A 101 -8.51 0.16 7.55
CA HIS A 101 -9.66 0.63 6.79
C HIS A 101 -10.83 -0.35 6.92
N PHE A 102 -12.02 0.17 7.12
CA PHE A 102 -13.25 -0.61 7.01
C PHE A 102 -13.86 -0.42 5.61
N PHE A 103 -14.19 -1.53 4.97
CA PHE A 103 -14.81 -1.60 3.65
C PHE A 103 -16.25 -2.10 3.78
N PRO A 104 -17.26 -1.22 3.84
CA PRO A 104 -18.65 -1.62 4.01
C PRO A 104 -19.12 -2.53 2.88
N GLY A 105 -19.70 -3.69 3.21
CA GLY A 105 -20.24 -4.63 2.24
C GLY A 105 -19.21 -5.36 1.37
N ALA A 106 -17.90 -5.11 1.57
CA ALA A 106 -16.86 -5.79 0.81
C ALA A 106 -16.51 -7.15 1.39
N THR A 107 -15.95 -8.01 0.55
CA THR A 107 -15.42 -9.33 0.89
C THR A 107 -13.96 -9.46 0.44
N SER A 108 -13.29 -10.50 0.93
CA SER A 108 -11.92 -10.82 0.51
C SER A 108 -11.82 -11.10 -1.00
N ASP A 109 -12.86 -11.68 -1.59
CA ASP A 109 -12.89 -11.95 -3.04
C ASP A 109 -12.98 -10.67 -3.88
N MET A 110 -13.65 -9.64 -3.37
CA MET A 110 -13.66 -8.33 -4.02
C MET A 110 -12.27 -7.69 -4.04
N LEU A 111 -11.50 -7.79 -2.95
CA LEU A 111 -10.12 -7.31 -2.92
C LEU A 111 -9.19 -8.15 -3.82
N ARG A 112 -9.33 -9.49 -3.83
CA ARG A 112 -8.57 -10.34 -4.77
C ARG A 112 -8.82 -9.94 -6.21
N TRP A 113 -10.10 -9.75 -6.56
CA TRP A 113 -10.47 -9.28 -7.88
C TRP A 113 -9.87 -7.91 -8.17
N TRP A 114 -9.98 -6.95 -7.26
CA TRP A 114 -9.44 -5.61 -7.45
C TRP A 114 -7.94 -5.61 -7.73
N PHE A 115 -7.16 -6.31 -6.91
CA PHE A 115 -5.71 -6.36 -7.07
C PHE A 115 -5.26 -7.02 -8.36
N THR A 116 -6.02 -7.95 -8.91
CA THR A 116 -5.73 -8.54 -10.24
C THR A 116 -6.38 -7.77 -11.38
N TRP A 117 -7.49 -7.08 -11.15
CA TRP A 117 -8.19 -6.33 -12.19
C TRP A 117 -7.48 -5.01 -12.55
N HIS A 118 -6.94 -4.28 -11.57
CA HIS A 118 -6.23 -3.03 -11.85
C HIS A 118 -4.76 -3.23 -12.21
N MET A 119 -4.13 -4.34 -11.78
CA MET A 119 -2.71 -4.60 -12.00
C MET A 119 -2.36 -4.58 -13.48
N GLY A 120 -1.37 -3.78 -13.85
CA GLY A 120 -0.94 -3.59 -15.23
C GLY A 120 -1.82 -2.63 -16.06
N HIS A 121 -2.93 -2.12 -15.50
CA HIS A 121 -3.87 -1.22 -16.17
C HIS A 121 -3.86 0.16 -15.49
N THR A 122 -3.12 1.10 -16.05
CA THR A 122 -2.94 2.45 -15.48
C THR A 122 -4.25 3.20 -15.32
N ASP A 123 -5.19 3.06 -16.25
CA ASP A 123 -6.51 3.68 -16.21
C ASP A 123 -7.36 3.15 -15.05
N ARG A 124 -7.39 1.84 -14.82
CA ARG A 124 -8.06 1.23 -13.67
C ARG A 124 -7.41 1.65 -12.35
N TYR A 125 -6.08 1.69 -12.33
CA TYR A 125 -5.28 2.11 -11.19
C TYR A 125 -5.60 3.55 -10.76
N SER A 126 -5.85 4.45 -11.71
CA SER A 126 -6.18 5.85 -11.43
C SER A 126 -7.56 6.05 -10.78
N LEU A 127 -8.47 5.06 -10.81
CA LEU A 127 -9.73 5.10 -10.06
C LEU A 127 -9.52 5.04 -8.55
N TRP A 128 -8.45 4.37 -8.12
CA TRP A 128 -8.11 4.19 -6.73
C TRP A 128 -7.60 5.49 -6.08
N SER A 129 -6.66 6.15 -6.73
CA SER A 129 -6.18 7.46 -6.30
C SER A 129 -6.13 8.44 -7.49
N PRO A 130 -7.25 9.12 -7.80
CA PRO A 130 -7.39 9.97 -8.99
C PRO A 130 -6.34 11.06 -9.11
N TYR A 131 -5.83 11.56 -7.99
CA TYR A 131 -4.86 12.65 -7.93
C TYR A 131 -3.42 12.18 -7.90
N ALA A 132 -3.16 10.97 -7.40
CA ALA A 132 -1.80 10.53 -7.11
C ALA A 132 -1.26 9.46 -8.07
N HIS A 133 -2.10 8.55 -8.56
CA HIS A 133 -1.66 7.43 -9.38
C HIS A 133 -1.32 7.87 -10.80
N ILE A 134 -0.09 7.58 -11.24
CA ILE A 134 0.46 7.98 -12.54
C ILE A 134 0.55 6.78 -13.49
N GLY A 135 0.99 5.63 -12.98
CA GLY A 135 1.23 4.46 -13.79
C GLY A 135 1.21 3.15 -13.01
N ASN A 136 0.71 2.11 -13.68
CA ASN A 136 0.76 0.73 -13.20
C ASN A 136 1.03 -0.19 -14.38
N THR A 137 2.14 -0.89 -14.36
CA THR A 137 2.55 -1.77 -15.46
C THR A 137 3.16 -3.06 -14.93
N VAL A 138 3.06 -4.10 -15.73
CA VAL A 138 3.70 -5.41 -15.49
C VAL A 138 4.38 -5.89 -16.76
N PRO A 139 5.44 -6.73 -16.68
CA PRO A 139 6.09 -7.31 -17.86
C PRO A 139 5.17 -8.19 -18.71
N HIS A 140 4.26 -8.94 -18.08
CA HIS A 140 3.41 -9.93 -18.72
C HIS A 140 1.93 -9.66 -18.39
N LEU A 141 1.33 -8.70 -19.09
CA LEU A 141 -0.08 -8.35 -18.92
C LEU A 141 -1.03 -9.51 -19.27
N ASP A 142 -0.65 -10.31 -20.28
CA ASP A 142 -1.35 -11.51 -20.67
C ASP A 142 -1.55 -12.52 -19.53
N ARG A 143 -0.60 -12.60 -18.61
CA ARG A 143 -0.70 -13.46 -17.41
C ARG A 143 -1.68 -12.90 -16.37
N ILE A 144 -1.81 -11.59 -16.27
CA ILE A 144 -2.79 -10.94 -15.40
C ILE A 144 -4.21 -11.10 -15.95
N ASP A 145 -4.35 -10.92 -17.26
CA ASP A 145 -5.66 -10.97 -17.94
C ASP A 145 -6.14 -12.42 -18.21
N ASP A 146 -5.30 -13.45 -18.01
CA ASP A 146 -5.71 -14.85 -18.19
C ASP A 146 -6.77 -15.26 -17.15
N PRO A 147 -8.02 -15.56 -17.56
CA PRO A 147 -9.09 -15.94 -16.64
C PRO A 147 -8.89 -17.32 -15.99
N ASN A 148 -7.97 -18.14 -16.51
CA ASN A 148 -7.70 -19.48 -15.98
C ASN A 148 -6.67 -19.49 -14.85
N ARG A 149 -5.95 -18.37 -14.63
CA ARG A 149 -4.99 -18.24 -13.53
C ARG A 149 -5.69 -17.83 -12.25
N THR A 150 -5.31 -18.47 -11.15
CA THR A 150 -5.77 -18.09 -9.80
C THR A 150 -5.21 -16.74 -9.35
N TYR A 151 -5.76 -16.19 -8.27
CA TYR A 151 -5.23 -14.98 -7.64
C TYR A 151 -3.75 -15.13 -7.31
N GLU A 152 -3.38 -16.24 -6.68
CA GLU A 152 -2.01 -16.51 -6.24
C GLU A 152 -1.04 -16.64 -7.43
N GLU A 153 -1.47 -17.28 -8.52
CA GLU A 153 -0.67 -17.41 -9.75
C GLU A 153 -0.46 -16.09 -10.49
N LYS A 154 -1.40 -15.15 -10.36
CA LYS A 154 -1.28 -13.79 -10.91
C LYS A 154 -0.44 -12.90 -9.98
N MET A 155 -0.81 -12.89 -8.71
CA MET A 155 -0.27 -11.95 -7.74
C MET A 155 1.16 -12.27 -7.32
N TYR A 156 1.50 -13.56 -7.17
CA TYR A 156 2.80 -14.00 -6.65
C TYR A 156 3.73 -14.56 -7.74
N ASP A 157 3.52 -14.13 -8.99
CA ASP A 157 4.38 -14.50 -10.12
C ASP A 157 5.72 -13.74 -10.03
N PRO A 158 6.84 -14.42 -9.74
CA PRO A 158 8.13 -13.75 -9.55
C PRO A 158 8.69 -13.13 -10.84
N GLU A 159 8.19 -13.56 -12.00
CA GLU A 159 8.59 -13.01 -13.30
C GLU A 159 7.71 -11.82 -13.72
N ASN A 160 6.70 -11.48 -12.91
CA ASN A 160 5.74 -10.43 -13.25
C ASN A 160 5.61 -9.36 -12.14
N PRO A 161 6.71 -8.75 -11.70
CA PRO A 161 6.66 -7.70 -10.70
C PRO A 161 5.86 -6.49 -11.20
N ASN A 162 5.16 -5.83 -10.28
CA ASN A 162 4.31 -4.69 -10.59
C ASN A 162 5.08 -3.37 -10.42
N ARG A 163 5.25 -2.63 -11.50
CA ARG A 163 5.80 -1.27 -11.44
C ARG A 163 4.68 -0.29 -11.20
N VAL A 164 4.79 0.49 -10.13
CA VAL A 164 3.90 1.58 -9.78
C VAL A 164 4.64 2.91 -9.83
N THR A 165 3.95 3.93 -10.36
CA THR A 165 4.42 5.32 -10.34
C THR A 165 3.34 6.17 -9.72
N GLU A 166 3.67 6.91 -8.68
CA GLU A 166 2.70 7.63 -7.83
C GLU A 166 3.26 8.95 -7.33
N LEU A 167 2.37 9.89 -7.00
CA LEU A 167 2.72 11.04 -6.18
C LEU A 167 2.53 10.70 -4.69
N VAL A 168 3.59 10.82 -3.92
CA VAL A 168 3.56 10.69 -2.46
C VAL A 168 4.19 11.95 -1.87
N GLY A 169 3.38 12.81 -1.26
CA GLY A 169 3.82 14.16 -0.92
C GLY A 169 4.25 14.94 -2.16
N ASP A 170 5.41 15.56 -2.10
CA ASP A 170 5.98 16.33 -3.22
C ASP A 170 6.87 15.47 -4.15
N MET A 171 6.94 14.17 -3.92
CA MET A 171 7.81 13.27 -4.68
C MET A 171 7.03 12.38 -5.64
N VAL A 172 7.67 12.00 -6.74
CA VAL A 172 7.25 10.87 -7.57
C VAL A 172 7.92 9.63 -7.02
N LEU A 173 7.12 8.71 -6.47
CA LEU A 173 7.55 7.36 -6.15
C LEU A 173 7.47 6.52 -7.43
N ASP A 174 8.58 5.87 -7.79
CA ASP A 174 8.66 4.91 -8.88
C ASP A 174 9.27 3.62 -8.30
N ALA A 175 8.43 2.63 -8.07
CA ALA A 175 8.81 1.41 -7.37
C ALA A 175 8.42 0.17 -8.17
N LEU A 176 9.24 -0.87 -8.06
CA LEU A 176 8.91 -2.19 -8.55
C LEU A 176 8.55 -3.09 -7.35
N ILE A 177 7.32 -3.57 -7.33
CA ILE A 177 6.76 -4.37 -6.24
C ILE A 177 6.79 -5.84 -6.63
N HIS A 178 7.45 -6.64 -5.80
CA HIS A 178 7.49 -8.10 -5.89
C HIS A 178 6.48 -8.68 -4.91
N PHE A 179 5.25 -8.83 -5.36
CA PHE A 179 4.23 -9.45 -4.54
C PHE A 179 4.61 -10.89 -4.22
N THR A 180 4.45 -11.27 -2.96
CA THR A 180 4.92 -12.55 -2.43
C THR A 180 3.92 -13.06 -1.40
N ASP A 181 3.66 -14.37 -1.41
CA ASP A 181 2.85 -15.02 -0.38
C ASP A 181 3.37 -14.61 1.02
N PRO A 182 2.51 -14.04 1.88
CA PRO A 182 2.93 -13.56 3.20
C PRO A 182 3.56 -14.65 4.07
N LYS A 183 3.24 -15.93 3.85
CA LYS A 183 3.89 -17.04 4.53
C LYS A 183 5.36 -17.20 4.12
N LYS A 184 5.68 -16.96 2.86
CA LYS A 184 7.07 -16.92 2.39
C LYS A 184 7.84 -15.74 2.96
N LEU A 185 7.15 -14.65 3.30
CA LEU A 185 7.70 -13.49 4.00
C LEU A 185 7.70 -13.64 5.53
N GLY A 186 7.41 -14.82 6.04
CA GLY A 186 7.56 -15.15 7.47
C GLY A 186 6.30 -14.96 8.32
N LEU A 187 5.16 -14.61 7.72
CA LEU A 187 3.89 -14.60 8.46
C LEU A 187 3.45 -16.04 8.75
N THR A 188 3.22 -16.36 10.02
CA THR A 188 2.88 -17.72 10.43
C THR A 188 1.41 -18.06 10.20
N GLU A 189 1.12 -19.35 9.99
CA GLU A 189 -0.26 -19.82 9.91
C GLU A 189 -1.05 -19.56 11.21
N GLU A 190 -0.38 -19.61 12.36
CA GLU A 190 -0.97 -19.24 13.64
C GLU A 190 -1.43 -17.79 13.63
N THR A 191 -0.60 -16.86 13.16
CA THR A 191 -0.95 -15.43 13.06
C THR A 191 -2.10 -15.22 12.10
N ILE A 192 -2.07 -15.86 10.92
CA ILE A 192 -3.15 -15.79 9.93
C ILE A 192 -4.46 -16.27 10.53
N LYS A 193 -4.45 -17.44 11.17
CA LYS A 193 -5.65 -18.04 11.79
C LYS A 193 -6.17 -17.21 12.94
N LYS A 194 -5.29 -16.77 13.85
CA LYS A 194 -5.67 -15.96 15.02
C LYS A 194 -6.25 -14.60 14.60
N GLY A 195 -5.66 -13.98 13.57
CA GLY A 195 -6.14 -12.71 13.02
C GLY A 195 -7.39 -12.84 12.13
N GLY A 196 -7.72 -14.05 11.67
CA GLY A 196 -8.83 -14.30 10.75
C GLY A 196 -8.56 -13.75 9.33
N TYR A 197 -7.29 -13.63 8.94
CA TYR A 197 -6.92 -13.05 7.65
C TYR A 197 -7.26 -14.00 6.50
N THR A 198 -8.04 -13.50 5.56
CA THR A 198 -8.52 -14.23 4.39
C THR A 198 -8.08 -13.60 3.06
N PHE A 199 -7.45 -12.42 3.11
CA PHE A 199 -6.86 -11.72 1.99
C PHE A 199 -5.45 -11.25 2.33
N SER A 200 -4.56 -11.24 1.33
CA SER A 200 -3.23 -10.65 1.41
C SER A 200 -2.80 -10.10 0.06
N ALA A 201 -2.29 -8.86 0.07
CA ALA A 201 -1.43 -8.29 -0.96
C ALA A 201 -0.17 -7.80 -0.27
N SER A 202 0.85 -8.65 -0.22
CA SER A 202 2.09 -8.41 0.54
C SER A 202 3.29 -8.58 -0.36
N GLY A 203 4.36 -7.84 -0.10
CA GLY A 203 5.55 -7.92 -0.91
C GLY A 203 6.69 -7.07 -0.39
N TRP A 204 7.76 -7.09 -1.15
CA TRP A 204 8.87 -6.17 -1.00
C TRP A 204 9.01 -5.32 -2.26
N SER A 205 9.60 -4.14 -2.13
CA SER A 205 9.82 -3.24 -3.25
C SER A 205 11.29 -2.90 -3.42
N GLU A 206 11.66 -2.62 -4.66
CA GLU A 206 12.95 -2.04 -5.01
C GLU A 206 12.77 -0.65 -5.61
N ASN A 207 13.76 0.19 -5.41
CA ASN A 207 13.87 1.45 -6.11
C ASN A 207 14.58 1.21 -7.46
N LEU A 208 14.02 1.70 -8.55
CA LEU A 208 14.59 1.51 -9.89
C LEU A 208 16.01 2.10 -10.05
N ALA A 209 16.42 3.02 -9.17
CA ALA A 209 17.81 3.51 -9.13
C ALA A 209 18.80 2.49 -8.52
N ALA A 210 18.31 1.44 -7.86
CA ALA A 210 19.10 0.37 -7.25
C ALA A 210 18.42 -0.99 -7.47
N PRO A 211 18.33 -1.48 -8.72
CA PRO A 211 17.60 -2.70 -9.07
C PRO A 211 18.08 -3.92 -8.29
N GLY A 212 17.13 -4.77 -7.88
CA GLY A 212 17.39 -5.99 -7.13
C GLY A 212 17.69 -5.78 -5.65
N LEU A 213 17.68 -4.53 -5.14
CA LEU A 213 17.95 -4.25 -3.73
C LEU A 213 16.65 -3.86 -2.99
N PRO A 214 16.32 -4.54 -1.87
CA PRO A 214 15.13 -4.23 -1.10
C PRO A 214 15.16 -2.79 -0.55
N ALA A 215 14.16 -1.99 -0.91
CA ALA A 215 14.00 -0.61 -0.49
C ALA A 215 12.74 -0.39 0.36
N GLY A 216 11.92 -1.42 0.54
CA GLY A 216 10.73 -1.37 1.37
C GLY A 216 10.01 -2.71 1.41
N MET A 217 9.07 -2.81 2.32
CA MET A 217 8.11 -3.92 2.41
C MET A 217 6.73 -3.39 2.72
N MET A 218 5.72 -4.07 2.23
CA MET A 218 4.33 -3.76 2.52
C MET A 218 3.52 -5.02 2.77
N PHE A 219 2.54 -4.89 3.65
CA PHE A 219 1.58 -5.93 3.98
C PHE A 219 0.18 -5.31 4.04
N HIS A 220 -0.69 -5.80 3.18
CA HIS A 220 -2.13 -5.54 3.23
C HIS A 220 -2.82 -6.84 3.56
N LEU A 221 -3.28 -6.98 4.79
CA LEU A 221 -4.01 -8.17 5.23
C LEU A 221 -5.47 -7.81 5.50
N GLY A 222 -6.36 -8.52 4.83
CA GLY A 222 -7.80 -8.33 4.98
C GLY A 222 -8.46 -9.47 5.74
N ARG A 223 -9.48 -9.14 6.52
CA ARG A 223 -10.34 -10.10 7.21
C ARG A 223 -11.80 -9.66 7.14
N GLU A 224 -12.68 -10.61 7.01
CA GLU A 224 -14.11 -10.34 7.02
C GLU A 224 -14.58 -10.11 8.45
N VAL A 225 -15.37 -9.05 8.62
CA VAL A 225 -15.94 -8.63 9.89
C VAL A 225 -17.43 -8.32 9.70
N SER A 226 -18.17 -8.10 10.79
CA SER A 226 -19.58 -7.76 10.68
C SER A 226 -19.80 -6.52 9.78
N GLY A 227 -20.57 -6.69 8.73
CA GLY A 227 -20.94 -5.63 7.80
C GLY A 227 -19.93 -5.32 6.68
N GLY A 228 -18.83 -6.09 6.57
CA GLY A 228 -17.85 -5.87 5.50
C GLY A 228 -16.49 -6.50 5.76
N LEU A 229 -15.45 -5.79 5.38
CA LEU A 229 -14.07 -6.24 5.50
C LEU A 229 -13.23 -5.17 6.22
N GLU A 230 -12.33 -5.59 7.08
CA GLU A 230 -11.26 -4.74 7.62
C GLU A 230 -9.95 -5.06 6.90
N LEU A 231 -9.33 -4.02 6.36
CA LEU A 231 -8.01 -4.07 5.75
C LEU A 231 -7.00 -3.43 6.69
N ILE A 232 -5.92 -4.14 6.99
CA ILE A 232 -4.81 -3.67 7.82
C ILE A 232 -3.60 -3.55 6.91
N SER A 233 -3.13 -2.31 6.73
CA SER A 233 -1.97 -1.98 5.93
C SER A 233 -0.79 -1.63 6.82
N HIS A 234 0.40 -2.11 6.45
CA HIS A 234 1.65 -1.73 7.10
C HIS A 234 2.78 -1.64 6.09
N TYR A 235 3.53 -0.57 6.20
CA TYR A 235 4.67 -0.28 5.33
C TYR A 235 5.94 -0.10 6.16
N TRP A 236 7.03 -0.68 5.69
CA TRP A 236 8.38 -0.34 6.08
C TRP A 236 9.07 0.25 4.86
N LEU A 237 9.37 1.55 4.89
CA LEU A 237 9.95 2.28 3.75
C LEU A 237 11.42 2.61 4.06
N GLY A 238 12.29 2.19 3.17
CA GLY A 238 13.74 2.15 3.35
C GLY A 238 14.23 0.74 3.64
N THR A 239 15.54 0.54 3.63
CA THR A 239 16.16 -0.76 3.88
C THR A 239 16.50 -0.93 5.35
N HIS A 240 16.07 -2.04 5.93
CA HIS A 240 16.38 -2.42 7.31
C HIS A 240 16.93 -3.84 7.35
N ARG A 241 17.95 -4.08 8.19
CA ARG A 241 18.64 -5.40 8.29
C ARG A 241 17.69 -6.57 8.56
N GLY A 242 16.62 -6.33 9.33
CA GLY A 242 15.62 -7.36 9.62
C GLY A 242 14.86 -7.86 8.39
N MET A 243 14.82 -7.09 7.28
CA MET A 243 14.19 -7.55 6.03
C MET A 243 14.86 -8.81 5.47
N ALA A 244 16.14 -9.06 5.79
CA ALA A 244 16.83 -10.28 5.39
C ALA A 244 16.15 -11.56 5.93
N GLU A 245 15.53 -11.49 7.10
CA GLU A 245 14.77 -12.63 7.65
C GLU A 245 13.47 -12.90 6.86
N LEU A 246 12.87 -11.84 6.32
CA LEU A 246 11.57 -11.90 5.66
C LEU A 246 11.71 -12.25 4.18
N THR A 247 12.72 -11.70 3.52
CA THR A 247 12.93 -11.89 2.07
C THR A 247 13.88 -13.03 1.73
N GLY A 248 14.74 -13.46 2.67
CA GLY A 248 15.87 -14.36 2.43
C GLY A 248 17.07 -13.69 1.72
N MET A 249 17.00 -12.39 1.42
CA MET A 249 17.95 -11.62 0.60
C MET A 249 19.01 -10.95 1.48
N LYS A 250 19.83 -11.74 2.17
CA LYS A 250 20.79 -11.21 3.14
C LYS A 250 21.85 -10.31 2.50
N ASP A 251 22.44 -10.76 1.40
CA ASP A 251 23.55 -10.05 0.75
C ASP A 251 23.05 -8.77 0.07
N GLU A 252 21.85 -8.81 -0.52
CA GLU A 252 21.19 -7.65 -1.13
C GLU A 252 20.83 -6.59 -0.09
N VAL A 253 20.31 -7.02 1.07
CA VAL A 253 20.01 -6.11 2.19
C VAL A 253 21.28 -5.45 2.71
N GLU A 254 22.36 -6.20 2.97
CA GLU A 254 23.65 -5.63 3.40
C GLU A 254 24.24 -4.70 2.33
N LYS A 255 24.12 -5.05 1.06
CA LYS A 255 24.52 -4.18 -0.05
C LYS A 255 23.71 -2.90 -0.07
N ALA A 256 22.37 -2.97 0.05
CA ALA A 256 21.51 -1.81 0.09
C ALA A 256 21.87 -0.87 1.25
N LEU A 257 22.10 -1.43 2.46
CA LEU A 257 22.54 -0.67 3.63
C LEU A 257 23.89 0.02 3.41
N SER A 258 24.84 -0.65 2.73
CA SER A 258 26.16 -0.08 2.43
C SER A 258 26.11 1.09 1.45
N LEU A 259 25.11 1.13 0.58
CA LEU A 259 24.89 2.18 -0.41
C LEU A 259 24.00 3.31 0.12
N ALA A 260 23.27 3.07 1.21
CA ALA A 260 22.36 4.03 1.79
C ALA A 260 23.10 5.29 2.28
N LYS A 261 22.60 6.44 1.84
CA LYS A 261 23.07 7.73 2.36
C LYS A 261 22.24 8.10 3.60
N PRO A 262 22.85 8.69 4.63
CA PRO A 262 22.10 9.20 5.77
C PRO A 262 21.05 10.20 5.32
N VAL A 263 19.81 10.01 5.75
CA VAL A 263 18.70 10.93 5.55
C VAL A 263 18.33 11.48 6.94
N PRO A 264 18.17 12.81 7.11
CA PRO A 264 17.73 13.39 8.37
C PRO A 264 16.37 12.83 8.82
N ASP A 265 16.21 12.56 10.11
CA ASP A 265 14.95 12.04 10.67
C ASP A 265 13.75 12.91 10.31
N GLU A 266 13.91 14.24 10.25
CA GLU A 266 12.86 15.18 9.85
C GLU A 266 12.34 14.90 8.42
N MET A 267 13.25 14.62 7.48
CA MET A 267 12.86 14.25 6.11
C MET A 267 12.17 12.89 6.05
N LEU A 268 12.66 11.92 6.83
CA LEU A 268 12.00 10.61 6.93
C LEU A 268 10.60 10.75 7.54
N LEU A 269 10.43 11.58 8.56
CA LEU A 269 9.13 11.84 9.18
C LEU A 269 8.15 12.53 8.22
N CYS A 270 8.62 13.46 7.38
CA CYS A 270 7.80 14.03 6.31
C CYS A 270 7.33 12.92 5.35
N GLY A 271 8.22 12.07 4.88
CA GLY A 271 7.85 10.93 4.02
C GLY A 271 6.90 9.93 4.69
N GLY A 272 7.03 9.73 6.01
CA GLY A 272 6.09 8.91 6.79
C GLY A 272 4.69 9.50 6.87
N TYR A 273 4.60 10.81 7.07
CA TYR A 273 3.34 11.55 7.01
C TYR A 273 2.71 11.45 5.62
N ASP A 274 3.49 11.74 4.58
CA ASP A 274 3.01 11.73 3.19
C ASP A 274 2.48 10.35 2.79
N MET A 275 3.20 9.28 3.15
CA MET A 275 2.74 7.91 2.89
C MET A 275 1.47 7.56 3.65
N SER A 276 1.34 8.00 4.91
CA SER A 276 0.12 7.76 5.70
C SER A 276 -1.09 8.51 5.15
N VAL A 277 -0.89 9.72 4.63
CA VAL A 277 -1.95 10.50 3.97
C VAL A 277 -2.33 9.84 2.64
N HIS A 278 -1.35 9.39 1.86
CA HIS A 278 -1.59 8.69 0.60
C HIS A 278 -2.42 7.42 0.81
N ASP A 279 -2.00 6.53 1.70
CA ASP A 279 -2.71 5.29 2.05
C ASP A 279 -4.14 5.57 2.58
N MET A 280 -4.28 6.58 3.46
CA MET A 280 -5.59 6.98 3.99
C MET A 280 -6.56 7.38 2.88
N ILE A 281 -6.11 8.15 1.90
CA ILE A 281 -6.94 8.64 0.80
C ILE A 281 -7.32 7.49 -0.13
N GLU A 282 -6.34 6.72 -0.58
CA GLU A 282 -6.55 5.69 -1.59
C GLU A 282 -7.45 4.55 -1.09
N PHE A 283 -7.20 3.99 0.10
CA PHE A 283 -8.03 2.90 0.60
C PHE A 283 -9.41 3.37 1.07
N THR A 284 -9.55 4.61 1.54
CA THR A 284 -10.86 5.18 1.79
C THR A 284 -11.64 5.28 0.48
N ARG A 285 -10.99 5.76 -0.59
CA ARG A 285 -11.62 5.82 -1.91
C ARG A 285 -12.02 4.44 -2.41
N LEU A 286 -11.10 3.48 -2.33
CA LEU A 286 -11.39 2.11 -2.74
C LEU A 286 -12.59 1.52 -1.98
N SER A 287 -12.68 1.76 -0.68
CA SER A 287 -13.80 1.26 0.13
C SER A 287 -15.17 1.76 -0.32
N GLN A 288 -15.22 2.96 -0.93
CA GLN A 288 -16.45 3.57 -1.44
C GLN A 288 -16.90 2.98 -2.79
N ILE A 289 -15.96 2.53 -3.62
CA ILE A 289 -16.29 2.10 -4.99
C ILE A 289 -16.25 0.58 -5.18
N LEU A 290 -15.49 -0.14 -4.38
CA LEU A 290 -15.18 -1.56 -4.61
C LEU A 290 -16.41 -2.46 -4.76
N PRO A 291 -17.43 -2.43 -3.89
CA PRO A 291 -18.58 -3.32 -4.04
C PRO A 291 -19.35 -3.10 -5.35
N ASN A 292 -19.56 -1.84 -5.75
CA ASN A 292 -20.28 -1.50 -6.97
C ASN A 292 -19.45 -1.82 -8.23
N LEU A 293 -18.16 -1.50 -8.20
CA LEU A 293 -17.24 -1.78 -9.28
C LEU A 293 -17.13 -3.29 -9.52
N TYR A 294 -16.99 -4.07 -8.46
CA TYR A 294 -16.98 -5.53 -8.53
C TYR A 294 -18.27 -6.09 -9.09
N ALA A 295 -19.43 -5.63 -8.61
CA ALA A 295 -20.73 -6.10 -9.09
C ALA A 295 -20.89 -5.90 -10.60
N GLU A 296 -20.34 -4.82 -11.14
CA GLU A 296 -20.48 -4.47 -12.56
C GLU A 296 -19.42 -5.12 -13.45
N PHE A 297 -18.16 -5.22 -13.00
CA PHE A 297 -17.03 -5.56 -13.88
C PHE A 297 -16.37 -6.92 -13.61
N ARG A 298 -16.80 -7.67 -12.59
CA ARG A 298 -16.15 -8.95 -12.25
C ARG A 298 -16.19 -10.02 -13.35
N ASN A 299 -17.13 -9.87 -14.29
CA ASN A 299 -17.33 -10.82 -15.40
C ASN A 299 -17.03 -10.16 -16.77
N ALA A 300 -16.44 -8.96 -16.79
CA ALA A 300 -16.16 -8.20 -18.00
C ALA A 300 -14.77 -8.51 -18.55
#